data_dcc57339383cc8d673a2e4319fef7200
#
_entry.id   dcc57339383cc8d673a2e4319fef7200
#
_cell.length_a   1.000
_cell.length_b   1.000
_cell.length_c   1.000
_cell.angle_alpha   90.00
_cell.angle_beta   90.00
_cell.angle_gamma   90.00
#
_symmetry.space_group_name_H-M   'P 1'
#
loop_
_entity.id
_entity.type
_entity.pdbx_description
1 polymer ?
#
loop_
_entity_poly.entity_id
_entity_poly.type
_entity_poly.pdbx_seq_one_letter_code
_entity_poly.pdbx_strand_id
1 'polypeptide(L)'
;MQELNGIKIYDKLPEIVCPEHSCLVVWDVQNGLVNWIFNKDQFLNNLKVFIERIRGKMPIVYTLITPPSRNLTSAWHLFAQMRRFKVDDVNKLPSFMAAGSPEREIPETVKPHRDDLVLEKPSASIFFGTNFEYMMRSRRINTLVFTGIATEMGIESSARDAANRGFYPVVVEDCVSSMDKDAHERSVKTMAKLFIVEKAASLLENIDKK
;
A
#
# COMPACT_ATOMS: atom_id res chain seq x y z
N MET A 1 -20.75 -14.83 7.98
CA MET A 1 -21.03 -13.56 8.70
C MET A 1 -21.69 -13.87 10.02
N GLN A 2 -21.17 -13.33 11.10
CA GLN A 2 -21.74 -13.42 12.44
C GLN A 2 -22.22 -12.03 12.88
N GLU A 3 -23.02 -11.98 13.95
CA GLU A 3 -23.49 -10.70 14.49
C GLU A 3 -23.43 -10.73 16.03
N LEU A 4 -22.94 -9.65 16.62
CA LEU A 4 -22.93 -9.42 18.06
C LEU A 4 -23.39 -7.97 18.37
N ASN A 5 -24.48 -7.82 19.09
CA ASN A 5 -25.01 -6.51 19.49
C ASN A 5 -25.19 -5.52 18.33
N GLY A 6 -25.68 -5.99 17.18
CA GLY A 6 -25.86 -5.19 15.96
C GLY A 6 -24.57 -4.96 15.14
N ILE A 7 -23.43 -5.48 15.61
CA ILE A 7 -22.15 -5.40 14.88
C ILE A 7 -22.02 -6.62 13.98
N LYS A 8 -21.92 -6.40 12.67
CA LYS A 8 -21.66 -7.44 11.68
C LYS A 8 -20.17 -7.80 11.67
N ILE A 9 -19.87 -9.08 11.85
CA ILE A 9 -18.51 -9.63 11.83
C ILE A 9 -18.38 -10.50 10.58
N TYR A 10 -17.53 -10.07 9.66
CA TYR A 10 -17.18 -10.88 8.49
C TYR A 10 -16.10 -11.89 8.90
N ASP A 11 -16.39 -13.18 8.79
CA ASP A 11 -15.54 -14.28 9.23
C ASP A 11 -15.11 -15.23 8.10
N LYS A 12 -15.59 -14.97 6.88
CA LYS A 12 -15.21 -15.69 5.66
C LYS A 12 -14.58 -14.76 4.65
N LEU A 13 -13.55 -15.25 3.95
CA LEU A 13 -12.80 -14.43 3.00
C LEU A 13 -13.68 -13.75 1.93
N PRO A 14 -14.68 -14.41 1.28
CA PRO A 14 -15.57 -13.74 0.32
C PRO A 14 -16.39 -12.60 0.93
N GLU A 15 -16.75 -12.71 2.21
CA GLU A 15 -17.45 -11.64 2.91
C GLU A 15 -16.53 -10.47 3.21
N ILE A 16 -15.29 -10.75 3.65
CA ILE A 16 -14.29 -9.73 4.01
C ILE A 16 -13.88 -8.93 2.78
N VAL A 17 -13.60 -9.61 1.65
CA VAL A 17 -13.12 -8.94 0.41
C VAL A 17 -14.24 -8.55 -0.55
N CYS A 18 -15.49 -8.52 -0.06
CA CYS A 18 -16.62 -8.11 -0.87
C CYS A 18 -16.42 -6.70 -1.46
N PRO A 19 -16.53 -6.53 -2.79
CA PRO A 19 -16.24 -5.26 -3.47
C PRO A 19 -17.02 -4.06 -2.96
N GLU A 20 -18.25 -4.26 -2.48
CA GLU A 20 -19.14 -3.18 -2.02
C GLU A 20 -18.57 -2.37 -0.85
N HIS A 21 -17.71 -2.99 -0.03
CA HIS A 21 -17.10 -2.35 1.14
C HIS A 21 -15.59 -2.54 1.23
N SER A 22 -14.96 -2.89 0.11
CA SER A 22 -13.50 -3.04 -0.01
C SER A 22 -12.89 -1.94 -0.87
N CYS A 23 -11.61 -1.65 -0.64
CA CYS A 23 -10.81 -0.73 -1.43
C CYS A 23 -9.42 -1.32 -1.66
N LEU A 24 -8.95 -1.32 -2.91
CA LEU A 24 -7.57 -1.66 -3.25
C LEU A 24 -6.65 -0.46 -3.01
N VAL A 25 -5.57 -0.66 -2.29
CA VAL A 25 -4.49 0.32 -2.09
C VAL A 25 -3.24 -0.16 -2.85
N VAL A 26 -2.83 0.61 -3.85
CA VAL A 26 -1.59 0.41 -4.60
C VAL A 26 -0.54 1.35 -4.01
N TRP A 27 0.29 0.82 -3.11
CA TRP A 27 1.18 1.60 -2.26
C TRP A 27 2.50 1.91 -2.93
N ASP A 28 2.79 3.20 -3.16
CA ASP A 28 4.08 3.76 -3.59
C ASP A 28 4.79 3.02 -4.75
N VAL A 29 4.03 2.53 -5.72
CA VAL A 29 4.59 1.87 -6.90
C VAL A 29 5.10 2.95 -7.86
N GLN A 30 6.22 3.56 -7.51
CA GLN A 30 6.88 4.65 -8.26
C GLN A 30 8.20 4.15 -8.86
N ASN A 31 8.60 4.66 -10.03
CA ASN A 31 9.80 4.22 -10.75
C ASN A 31 11.06 4.21 -9.89
N GLY A 32 11.23 5.23 -9.03
CA GLY A 32 12.37 5.34 -8.13
C GLY A 32 12.38 4.30 -6.99
N LEU A 33 11.29 3.57 -6.75
CA LEU A 33 11.24 2.45 -5.81
C LEU A 33 11.25 1.12 -6.54
N VAL A 34 10.44 0.98 -7.59
CA VAL A 34 10.31 -0.25 -8.39
C VAL A 34 11.66 -0.73 -8.94
N ASN A 35 12.55 0.19 -9.30
CA ASN A 35 13.87 -0.16 -9.86
C ASN A 35 14.81 -0.84 -8.85
N TRP A 36 14.51 -0.82 -7.56
CA TRP A 36 15.37 -1.33 -6.49
C TRP A 36 14.82 -2.59 -5.80
N ILE A 37 13.60 -3.03 -6.12
CA ILE A 37 13.03 -4.23 -5.48
C ILE A 37 13.63 -5.51 -6.04
N PHE A 38 13.68 -6.56 -5.22
CA PHE A 38 14.39 -7.80 -5.54
C PHE A 38 13.73 -8.65 -6.65
N ASN A 39 12.44 -8.43 -6.99
CA ASN A 39 11.66 -9.25 -7.91
C ASN A 39 10.81 -8.41 -8.89
N LYS A 40 11.37 -7.32 -9.40
CA LYS A 40 10.67 -6.28 -10.17
C LYS A 40 9.71 -6.81 -11.23
N ASP A 41 10.17 -7.66 -12.14
CA ASP A 41 9.37 -8.09 -13.29
C ASP A 41 8.19 -8.96 -12.87
N GLN A 42 8.42 -9.89 -11.94
CA GLN A 42 7.38 -10.73 -11.37
C GLN A 42 6.35 -9.89 -10.60
N PHE A 43 6.81 -8.97 -9.77
CA PHE A 43 5.95 -8.06 -9.01
C PHE A 43 5.07 -7.22 -9.93
N LEU A 44 5.63 -6.56 -10.93
CA LEU A 44 4.87 -5.72 -11.85
C LEU A 44 3.85 -6.52 -12.66
N ASN A 45 4.22 -7.74 -13.10
CA ASN A 45 3.29 -8.60 -13.81
C ASN A 45 2.11 -9.04 -12.94
N ASN A 46 2.39 -9.52 -11.73
CA ASN A 46 1.36 -9.93 -10.78
C ASN A 46 0.43 -8.75 -10.43
N LEU A 47 1.01 -7.61 -10.10
CA LEU A 47 0.27 -6.41 -9.73
C LEU A 47 -0.61 -5.91 -10.89
N LYS A 48 -0.10 -5.89 -12.11
CA LYS A 48 -0.86 -5.53 -13.32
C LYS A 48 -2.10 -6.41 -13.47
N VAL A 49 -1.90 -7.73 -13.46
CA VAL A 49 -3.00 -8.70 -13.61
C VAL A 49 -4.03 -8.50 -12.50
N PHE A 50 -3.59 -8.32 -11.26
CA PHE A 50 -4.48 -8.12 -10.12
C PHE A 50 -5.29 -6.82 -10.26
N ILE A 51 -4.65 -5.69 -10.56
CA ILE A 51 -5.33 -4.40 -10.77
C ILE A 51 -6.37 -4.50 -11.88
N GLU A 52 -6.03 -5.09 -13.04
CA GLU A 52 -6.94 -5.24 -14.17
C GLU A 52 -8.20 -6.05 -13.80
N ARG A 53 -8.05 -7.09 -12.99
CA ARG A 53 -9.15 -7.93 -12.51
C ARG A 53 -10.03 -7.26 -11.44
N ILE A 54 -9.46 -6.33 -10.66
CA ILE A 54 -10.16 -5.56 -9.62
C ILE A 54 -10.87 -4.33 -10.20
N ARG A 55 -10.35 -3.78 -11.28
CA ARG A 55 -10.88 -2.56 -11.90
C ARG A 55 -12.36 -2.68 -12.24
N GLY A 56 -13.12 -1.65 -11.87
CA GLY A 56 -14.58 -1.63 -12.02
C GLY A 56 -15.36 -2.41 -10.97
N LYS A 57 -14.70 -3.14 -10.06
CA LYS A 57 -15.36 -3.88 -8.98
C LYS A 57 -15.33 -3.11 -7.65
N MET A 58 -14.19 -2.54 -7.30
CA MET A 58 -14.02 -1.73 -6.09
C MET A 58 -13.17 -0.50 -6.36
N PRO A 59 -13.20 0.53 -5.50
CA PRO A 59 -12.32 1.69 -5.60
C PRO A 59 -10.84 1.29 -5.54
N ILE A 60 -10.00 1.99 -6.32
CA ILE A 60 -8.56 1.84 -6.31
C ILE A 60 -7.92 3.15 -5.90
N VAL A 61 -7.04 3.10 -4.91
CA VAL A 61 -6.27 4.24 -4.40
C VAL A 61 -4.79 3.96 -4.59
N TYR A 62 -4.14 4.77 -5.40
CA TYR A 62 -2.69 4.79 -5.53
C TYR A 62 -2.11 5.77 -4.52
N THR A 63 -1.00 5.42 -3.90
CA THR A 63 -0.26 6.38 -3.10
C THR A 63 1.05 6.77 -3.77
N LEU A 64 1.46 8.02 -3.56
CA LEU A 64 2.75 8.54 -3.95
C LEU A 64 3.46 9.05 -2.70
N ILE A 65 4.66 8.50 -2.42
CA ILE A 65 5.51 9.14 -1.43
C ILE A 65 5.96 10.49 -1.97
N THR A 66 5.64 11.54 -1.22
CA THR A 66 5.97 12.92 -1.57
C THR A 66 6.75 13.51 -0.42
N PRO A 67 8.09 13.56 -0.51
CA PRO A 67 8.90 14.18 0.53
C PRO A 67 8.51 15.65 0.67
N PRO A 68 8.34 16.16 1.91
CA PRO A 68 8.12 17.58 2.13
C PRO A 68 9.36 18.40 1.70
N SER A 69 9.19 19.70 1.51
CA SER A 69 10.34 20.59 1.25
C SER A 69 11.38 20.46 2.37
N ARG A 70 12.66 20.62 2.04
CA ARG A 70 13.75 20.50 3.05
C ARG A 70 13.52 21.41 4.27
N ASN A 71 12.96 22.59 4.07
CA ASN A 71 12.70 23.56 5.14
C ASN A 71 11.58 23.14 6.11
N LEU A 72 10.72 22.19 5.70
CA LEU A 72 9.60 21.68 6.49
C LEU A 72 9.77 20.20 6.84
N THR A 73 10.93 19.61 6.52
CA THR A 73 11.25 18.22 6.84
C THR A 73 11.73 18.12 8.29
N SER A 74 11.25 17.13 9.03
CA SER A 74 11.68 16.91 10.41
C SER A 74 13.16 16.48 10.50
N ALA A 75 13.81 16.80 11.63
CA ALA A 75 15.18 16.34 11.89
C ALA A 75 15.31 14.81 11.83
N TRP A 76 14.31 14.06 12.32
CA TRP A 76 14.26 12.61 12.20
C TRP A 76 14.27 12.13 10.75
N HIS A 77 13.48 12.76 9.88
CA HIS A 77 13.42 12.40 8.45
C HIS A 77 14.77 12.63 7.75
N LEU A 78 15.40 13.76 8.01
CA LEU A 78 16.73 14.06 7.47
C LEU A 78 17.76 13.06 7.96
N PHE A 79 17.78 12.76 9.27
CA PHE A 79 18.66 11.77 9.85
C PHE A 79 18.45 10.37 9.24
N ALA A 80 17.20 9.94 9.08
CA ALA A 80 16.86 8.65 8.46
C ALA A 80 17.34 8.58 6.99
N GLN A 81 17.20 9.68 6.24
CA GLN A 81 17.72 9.78 4.88
C GLN A 81 19.25 9.72 4.84
N MET A 82 19.95 10.44 5.74
CA MET A 82 21.40 10.37 5.83
C MET A 82 21.88 8.93 6.06
N ARG A 83 21.24 8.20 6.97
CA ARG A 83 21.54 6.78 7.20
C ARG A 83 21.27 5.91 5.97
N ARG A 84 20.14 6.12 5.30
CA ARG A 84 19.75 5.36 4.09
C ARG A 84 20.74 5.56 2.95
N PHE A 85 21.14 6.81 2.70
CA PHE A 85 22.06 7.17 1.62
C PHE A 85 23.53 7.11 2.04
N LYS A 86 23.82 6.73 3.30
CA LYS A 86 25.16 6.61 3.87
C LYS A 86 25.99 7.89 3.69
N VAL A 87 25.38 9.03 3.94
CA VAL A 87 26.04 10.35 3.93
C VAL A 87 26.20 10.91 5.34
N ASP A 88 27.30 11.59 5.56
CA ASP A 88 27.68 12.22 6.84
C ASP A 88 27.32 13.71 6.94
N ASP A 89 26.93 14.31 5.80
CA ASP A 89 26.56 15.71 5.67
C ASP A 89 25.17 15.83 5.03
N VAL A 90 24.25 16.50 5.70
CA VAL A 90 22.87 16.71 5.22
C VAL A 90 22.79 17.44 3.87
N ASN A 91 23.80 18.27 3.56
CA ASN A 91 23.88 18.97 2.29
C ASN A 91 24.24 18.06 1.11
N LYS A 92 24.80 16.87 1.39
CA LYS A 92 25.11 15.84 0.39
C LYS A 92 23.93 14.90 0.11
N LEU A 93 22.80 15.06 0.79
CA LEU A 93 21.62 14.25 0.51
C LEU A 93 21.18 14.42 -0.93
N PRO A 94 21.01 13.30 -1.69
CA PRO A 94 20.50 13.39 -3.05
C PRO A 94 19.07 13.92 -3.07
N SER A 95 18.67 14.48 -4.18
CA SER A 95 17.25 14.72 -4.45
C SER A 95 16.58 13.37 -4.70
N PHE A 96 15.55 13.06 -3.95
CA PHE A 96 14.80 11.81 -4.05
C PHE A 96 13.32 12.10 -4.24
N MET A 97 12.71 11.53 -5.26
CA MET A 97 11.29 11.73 -5.58
C MET A 97 10.90 13.21 -5.74
N ALA A 98 11.77 14.00 -6.35
CA ALA A 98 11.48 15.40 -6.60
C ALA A 98 10.20 15.59 -7.44
N ALA A 99 9.49 16.68 -7.19
CA ALA A 99 8.32 17.01 -7.99
C ALA A 99 8.68 17.10 -9.49
N GLY A 100 7.92 16.39 -10.34
CA GLY A 100 8.16 16.34 -11.79
C GLY A 100 9.31 15.44 -12.24
N SER A 101 9.97 14.73 -11.31
CA SER A 101 11.02 13.78 -11.70
C SER A 101 10.44 12.44 -12.20
N PRO A 102 11.10 11.77 -13.16
CA PRO A 102 10.67 10.45 -13.64
C PRO A 102 10.62 9.37 -12.55
N GLU A 103 11.44 9.50 -11.50
CA GLU A 103 11.45 8.59 -10.37
C GLU A 103 10.12 8.62 -9.59
N ARG A 104 9.42 9.76 -9.60
CA ARG A 104 8.15 9.94 -8.91
C ARG A 104 6.97 9.33 -9.65
N GLU A 105 7.10 9.11 -10.95
CA GLU A 105 6.02 8.59 -11.78
C GLU A 105 5.72 7.12 -11.48
N ILE A 106 4.45 6.74 -11.68
CA ILE A 106 4.01 5.35 -11.63
C ILE A 106 4.36 4.68 -12.96
N PRO A 107 4.93 3.45 -12.94
CA PRO A 107 5.21 2.71 -14.18
C PRO A 107 3.99 2.59 -15.08
N GLU A 108 4.18 2.78 -16.39
CA GLU A 108 3.10 2.71 -17.39
C GLU A 108 2.30 1.40 -17.32
N THR A 109 2.97 0.29 -16.97
CA THR A 109 2.37 -1.05 -16.85
C THR A 109 1.25 -1.15 -15.81
N VAL A 110 1.25 -0.28 -14.79
CA VAL A 110 0.31 -0.27 -13.67
C VAL A 110 -0.29 1.13 -13.45
N LYS A 111 -0.29 1.96 -14.46
CA LYS A 111 -0.73 3.35 -14.40
C LYS A 111 -2.19 3.47 -13.95
N PRO A 112 -2.51 4.46 -13.08
CA PRO A 112 -3.88 4.74 -12.70
C PRO A 112 -4.73 5.19 -13.89
N HIS A 113 -6.00 4.79 -13.88
CA HIS A 113 -7.01 5.30 -14.80
C HIS A 113 -7.65 6.58 -14.24
N ARG A 114 -8.47 7.24 -15.06
CA ARG A 114 -9.12 8.52 -14.70
C ARG A 114 -9.95 8.45 -13.41
N ASP A 115 -10.56 7.30 -13.15
CA ASP A 115 -11.46 7.11 -12.01
C ASP A 115 -10.74 6.61 -10.74
N ASP A 116 -9.45 6.29 -10.85
CA ASP A 116 -8.63 5.90 -9.71
C ASP A 116 -8.19 7.16 -8.93
N LEU A 117 -8.12 7.04 -7.62
CA LEU A 117 -7.59 8.12 -6.78
C LEU A 117 -6.07 8.00 -6.69
N VAL A 118 -5.37 9.11 -6.90
CA VAL A 118 -3.94 9.24 -6.61
C VAL A 118 -3.77 10.14 -5.41
N LEU A 119 -3.23 9.60 -4.31
CA LEU A 119 -3.08 10.27 -3.03
C LEU A 119 -1.60 10.49 -2.70
N GLU A 120 -1.20 11.72 -2.56
CA GLU A 120 0.15 12.07 -2.08
C GLU A 120 0.23 11.97 -0.56
N LYS A 121 1.33 11.42 -0.04
CA LYS A 121 1.55 11.26 1.39
C LYS A 121 3.01 11.45 1.79
N PRO A 122 3.27 11.99 3.00
CA PRO A 122 4.63 12.23 3.48
C PRO A 122 5.20 11.09 4.34
N SER A 123 4.38 10.09 4.70
CA SER A 123 4.70 9.15 5.79
C SER A 123 4.55 7.68 5.39
N ALA A 124 5.03 6.78 6.26
CA ALA A 124 4.91 5.34 6.10
C ALA A 124 3.49 4.79 6.38
N SER A 125 2.58 5.58 6.94
CA SER A 125 1.18 5.20 7.11
C SER A 125 0.29 6.07 6.23
N ILE A 126 -0.64 5.45 5.48
CA ILE A 126 -1.61 6.18 4.65
C ILE A 126 -2.56 7.04 5.48
N PHE A 127 -2.71 6.74 6.76
CA PHE A 127 -3.60 7.45 7.68
C PHE A 127 -2.97 8.71 8.27
N PHE A 128 -1.63 8.84 8.19
CA PHE A 128 -0.95 9.98 8.78
C PHE A 128 -0.75 11.11 7.76
N GLY A 129 -1.38 12.25 8.03
CA GLY A 129 -1.24 13.45 7.19
C GLY A 129 -2.05 13.40 5.89
N THR A 130 -3.06 12.53 5.80
CA THR A 130 -3.95 12.42 4.63
C THR A 130 -5.43 12.42 5.06
N ASN A 131 -6.32 12.61 4.10
CA ASN A 131 -7.76 12.49 4.30
C ASN A 131 -8.29 11.08 3.95
N PHE A 132 -7.41 10.08 3.87
CA PHE A 132 -7.75 8.73 3.42
C PHE A 132 -8.85 8.10 4.27
N GLU A 133 -8.72 8.10 5.60
CA GLU A 133 -9.73 7.51 6.49
C GLU A 133 -11.10 8.15 6.30
N TYR A 134 -11.15 9.49 6.20
CA TYR A 134 -12.41 10.20 5.94
C TYR A 134 -13.10 9.68 4.67
N MET A 135 -12.34 9.53 3.57
CA MET A 135 -12.87 9.02 2.31
C MET A 135 -13.37 7.58 2.44
N MET A 136 -12.62 6.71 3.11
CA MET A 136 -13.01 5.31 3.32
C MET A 136 -14.30 5.21 4.15
N ARG A 137 -14.39 5.96 5.26
CA ARG A 137 -15.61 6.00 6.10
C ARG A 137 -16.83 6.53 5.35
N SER A 138 -16.65 7.62 4.58
CA SER A 138 -17.72 8.21 3.76
C SER A 138 -18.28 7.23 2.72
N ARG A 139 -17.47 6.31 2.24
CA ARG A 139 -17.85 5.25 1.29
C ARG A 139 -18.24 3.93 1.97
N ARG A 140 -18.28 3.89 3.30
CA ARG A 140 -18.55 2.68 4.10
C ARG A 140 -17.60 1.53 3.80
N ILE A 141 -16.36 1.84 3.44
CA ILE A 141 -15.31 0.85 3.25
C ILE A 141 -14.90 0.30 4.62
N ASN A 142 -14.86 -1.02 4.73
CA ASN A 142 -14.47 -1.76 5.93
C ASN A 142 -13.21 -2.60 5.71
N THR A 143 -12.89 -2.91 4.45
CA THR A 143 -11.73 -3.75 4.09
C THR A 143 -10.76 -2.97 3.22
N LEU A 144 -9.48 -3.04 3.57
CA LEU A 144 -8.40 -2.43 2.82
C LEU A 144 -7.46 -3.53 2.31
N VAL A 145 -7.39 -3.65 0.97
CA VAL A 145 -6.55 -4.64 0.29
C VAL A 145 -5.24 -3.95 -0.10
N PHE A 146 -4.14 -4.32 0.52
CA PHE A 146 -2.84 -3.69 0.35
C PHE A 146 -1.96 -4.43 -0.66
N THR A 147 -1.41 -3.67 -1.61
CA THR A 147 -0.39 -4.06 -2.58
C THR A 147 0.69 -2.99 -2.64
N GLY A 148 1.86 -3.27 -3.22
CA GLY A 148 2.88 -2.23 -3.49
C GLY A 148 4.21 -2.40 -2.76
N ILE A 149 4.91 -1.29 -2.47
CA ILE A 149 6.30 -1.19 -2.01
C ILE A 149 6.45 -0.13 -0.90
N ALA A 150 7.17 -0.33 0.21
CA ALA A 150 7.88 -1.52 0.66
C ALA A 150 7.08 -2.24 1.74
N THR A 151 7.14 -3.58 1.72
CA THR A 151 6.36 -4.47 2.59
C THR A 151 6.56 -4.16 4.07
N GLU A 152 7.81 -4.13 4.55
CA GLU A 152 8.18 -3.93 5.96
C GLU A 152 8.04 -2.48 6.45
N MET A 153 7.83 -1.55 5.52
CA MET A 153 7.69 -0.13 5.84
C MET A 153 6.23 0.32 5.71
N GLY A 154 5.84 0.70 4.50
CA GLY A 154 4.55 1.33 4.26
C GLY A 154 3.37 0.38 4.35
N ILE A 155 3.50 -0.84 3.82
CA ILE A 155 2.44 -1.84 3.84
C ILE A 155 2.15 -2.27 5.29
N GLU A 156 3.16 -2.75 6.02
CA GLU A 156 2.98 -3.20 7.41
C GLU A 156 2.50 -2.07 8.32
N SER A 157 3.07 -0.85 8.21
CA SER A 157 2.63 0.29 9.01
C SER A 157 1.17 0.63 8.76
N SER A 158 0.74 0.64 7.49
CA SER A 158 -0.65 0.96 7.14
C SER A 158 -1.62 -0.15 7.51
N ALA A 159 -1.22 -1.42 7.40
CA ALA A 159 -2.05 -2.55 7.82
C ALA A 159 -2.28 -2.54 9.34
N ARG A 160 -1.25 -2.23 10.14
CA ARG A 160 -1.39 -2.06 11.61
C ARG A 160 -2.32 -0.90 11.95
N ASP A 161 -2.13 0.23 11.30
CA ASP A 161 -2.98 1.40 11.50
C ASP A 161 -4.43 1.16 11.05
N ALA A 162 -4.63 0.41 9.97
CA ALA A 162 -5.96 -0.01 9.52
C ALA A 162 -6.68 -0.86 10.58
N ALA A 163 -6.00 -1.88 11.11
CA ALA A 163 -6.54 -2.73 12.18
C ALA A 163 -6.90 -1.92 13.43
N ASN A 164 -6.02 -1.02 13.86
CA ASN A 164 -6.26 -0.14 15.02
C ASN A 164 -7.47 0.79 14.81
N ARG A 165 -7.85 1.07 13.57
CA ARG A 165 -9.02 1.87 13.20
C ARG A 165 -10.26 1.03 12.88
N GLY A 166 -10.19 -0.30 13.06
CA GLY A 166 -11.30 -1.22 12.85
C GLY A 166 -11.60 -1.53 11.38
N PHE A 167 -10.61 -1.37 10.48
CA PHE A 167 -10.67 -1.95 9.15
C PHE A 167 -10.16 -3.40 9.17
N TYR A 168 -10.62 -4.20 8.21
CA TYR A 168 -10.02 -5.50 7.88
C TYR A 168 -8.81 -5.28 6.96
N PRO A 169 -7.57 -5.42 7.43
CA PRO A 169 -6.41 -5.35 6.56
C PRO A 169 -6.19 -6.69 5.86
N VAL A 170 -6.12 -6.65 4.54
CA VAL A 170 -5.80 -7.78 3.67
C VAL A 170 -4.56 -7.42 2.89
N VAL A 171 -3.54 -8.26 2.92
CA VAL A 171 -2.29 -8.06 2.18
C VAL A 171 -2.19 -9.08 1.06
N VAL A 172 -1.93 -8.63 -0.16
CA VAL A 172 -1.76 -9.51 -1.33
C VAL A 172 -0.30 -9.93 -1.42
N GLU A 173 0.03 -11.13 -0.93
CA GLU A 173 1.40 -11.61 -0.72
C GLU A 173 2.29 -11.48 -1.96
N ASP A 174 1.80 -11.87 -3.12
CA ASP A 174 2.53 -11.88 -4.39
C ASP A 174 2.40 -10.56 -5.19
N CYS A 175 1.74 -9.55 -4.59
CA CYS A 175 1.66 -8.18 -5.09
C CYS A 175 2.25 -7.15 -4.12
N VAL A 176 3.06 -7.59 -3.15
CA VAL A 176 3.90 -6.72 -2.31
C VAL A 176 5.37 -7.06 -2.49
N SER A 177 6.25 -6.08 -2.36
CA SER A 177 7.69 -6.27 -2.51
C SER A 177 8.49 -5.24 -1.72
N SER A 178 9.81 -5.44 -1.66
CA SER A 178 10.76 -4.53 -1.02
C SER A 178 12.13 -4.58 -1.71
N MET A 179 13.02 -3.67 -1.30
CA MET A 179 14.43 -3.70 -1.68
C MET A 179 15.20 -4.80 -0.91
N ASP A 180 14.82 -5.06 0.33
CA ASP A 180 15.41 -6.08 1.21
C ASP A 180 14.48 -7.30 1.25
N LYS A 181 14.91 -8.40 0.60
CA LYS A 181 14.15 -9.64 0.53
C LYS A 181 13.90 -10.25 1.91
N ASP A 182 14.93 -10.25 2.78
CA ASP A 182 14.82 -10.85 4.11
C ASP A 182 13.86 -10.03 5.01
N ALA A 183 13.90 -8.70 4.91
CA ALA A 183 12.97 -7.82 5.61
C ALA A 183 11.53 -8.03 5.12
N HIS A 184 11.33 -8.15 3.80
CA HIS A 184 10.04 -8.50 3.19
C HIS A 184 9.49 -9.81 3.74
N GLU A 185 10.28 -10.90 3.70
CA GLU A 185 9.84 -12.22 4.16
C GLU A 185 9.49 -12.23 5.66
N ARG A 186 10.29 -11.54 6.49
CA ARG A 186 9.99 -11.39 7.93
C ARG A 186 8.69 -10.62 8.15
N SER A 187 8.47 -9.54 7.41
CA SER A 187 7.27 -8.73 7.50
C SER A 187 6.02 -9.50 7.08
N VAL A 188 6.06 -10.21 5.95
CA VAL A 188 4.97 -11.07 5.48
C VAL A 188 4.61 -12.12 6.54
N LYS A 189 5.60 -12.84 7.09
CA LYS A 189 5.40 -13.84 8.16
C LYS A 189 4.78 -13.21 9.42
N THR A 190 5.17 -11.99 9.77
CA THR A 190 4.62 -11.27 10.92
C THR A 190 3.16 -10.86 10.65
N MET A 191 2.90 -10.28 9.49
CA MET A 191 1.55 -9.87 9.10
C MET A 191 0.58 -11.05 9.00
N ALA A 192 1.02 -12.22 8.52
CA ALA A 192 0.20 -13.41 8.43
C ALA A 192 -0.28 -13.96 9.80
N LYS A 193 0.36 -13.56 10.91
CA LYS A 193 -0.10 -13.89 12.27
C LYS A 193 -1.12 -12.90 12.82
N LEU A 194 -1.25 -11.73 12.21
CA LEU A 194 -2.03 -10.61 12.75
C LEU A 194 -3.20 -10.23 11.83
N PHE A 195 -3.05 -10.45 10.53
CA PHE A 195 -3.94 -9.98 9.48
C PHE A 195 -4.19 -11.09 8.47
N ILE A 196 -5.01 -10.79 7.46
CA ILE A 196 -5.24 -11.67 6.33
C ILE A 196 -4.13 -11.43 5.32
N VAL A 197 -3.37 -12.48 5.00
CA VAL A 197 -2.33 -12.46 3.96
C VAL A 197 -2.66 -13.59 2.99
N GLU A 198 -2.93 -13.23 1.73
CA GLU A 198 -3.40 -14.14 0.70
C GLU A 198 -2.75 -13.83 -0.64
N LYS A 199 -2.66 -14.84 -1.52
CA LYS A 199 -2.21 -14.64 -2.90
C LYS A 199 -3.29 -14.00 -3.75
N ALA A 200 -2.90 -13.27 -4.78
CA ALA A 200 -3.80 -12.63 -5.73
C ALA A 200 -4.85 -13.58 -6.31
N ALA A 201 -4.44 -14.80 -6.69
CA ALA A 201 -5.36 -15.81 -7.24
C ALA A 201 -6.48 -16.17 -6.26
N SER A 202 -6.14 -16.46 -4.99
CA SER A 202 -7.11 -16.75 -3.93
C SER A 202 -8.09 -15.60 -3.71
N LEU A 203 -7.59 -14.37 -3.66
CA LEU A 203 -8.44 -13.19 -3.49
C LEU A 203 -9.40 -12.99 -4.67
N LEU A 204 -8.91 -13.12 -5.91
CA LEU A 204 -9.75 -12.97 -7.09
C LEU A 204 -10.87 -14.01 -7.15
N GLU A 205 -10.58 -15.27 -6.84
CA GLU A 205 -11.61 -16.32 -6.76
C GLU A 205 -12.70 -15.99 -5.73
N ASN A 206 -12.35 -15.35 -4.62
CA ASN A 206 -13.30 -15.00 -3.56
C ASN A 206 -14.07 -13.70 -3.86
N ILE A 207 -13.47 -12.76 -4.57
CA ILE A 207 -14.12 -11.54 -5.06
C ILE A 207 -15.15 -11.85 -6.16
N ASP A 208 -14.89 -12.86 -6.98
CA ASP A 208 -15.76 -13.25 -8.12
C ASP A 208 -16.92 -14.18 -7.70
N LYS A 209 -16.97 -14.67 -6.46
CA LYS A 209 -18.02 -15.61 -5.95
C LYS A 209 -19.36 -14.96 -5.58
N LYS A 210 -19.63 -13.76 -6.08
CA LYS A 210 -20.93 -13.09 -5.89
C LYS A 210 -21.95 -13.50 -6.93
#